data_0281ae3c9a7a2ec1866526a4a9b9bfc9
#
_entry.id   0281ae3c9a7a2ec1866526a4a9b9bfc9
#
_cell.length_a   1.000
_cell.length_b   1.000
_cell.length_c   1.000
_cell.angle_alpha   90.00
_cell.angle_beta   90.00
_cell.angle_gamma   90.00
#
_symmetry.space_group_name_H-M   'P 1'
#
loop_
_entity.id
_entity.type
_entity.pdbx_description
1 polymer ?
#
loop_
_entity_poly.entity_id
_entity_poly.type
_entity_poly.pdbx_seq_one_letter_code
_entity_poly.pdbx_strand_id
1 'polypeptide(L)'
;FDDDTFTDDLPRAEAIAREMGKLGVTWSCNAKANVPYDTLKIMKENGLRLLLVGYESGNQQILHNIKKGMRVEVAKEFTKNCHKLGIKIHGTFIVGLPGETKETIQETIAFAKEINPHTLQVSLAAPYPGTALHKQATENGWLNVDAAELIDENGVQIAPLHYPHLSHTEIFESVEEFYRKFYFRGS
;
A
#
# COMPACT_ATOMS: atom_id res chain seq x y z
N PHE A 1 -1.22 8.42 -15.52
CA PHE A 1 -1.32 9.67 -14.74
C PHE A 1 -0.47 9.53 -13.51
N ASP A 2 0.29 10.57 -13.20
CA ASP A 2 1.22 10.65 -12.07
C ASP A 2 0.70 11.60 -10.98
N ASP A 3 -0.61 11.66 -10.83
CA ASP A 3 -1.28 12.34 -9.71
C ASP A 3 -1.06 11.53 -8.44
N ASP A 4 -0.81 12.19 -7.30
CA ASP A 4 -0.65 11.53 -5.99
C ASP A 4 -1.89 10.69 -5.64
N THR A 5 -3.08 11.17 -5.97
CA THR A 5 -4.32 10.39 -5.90
C THR A 5 -5.32 10.88 -6.94
N PHE A 6 -5.33 10.25 -8.09
CA PHE A 6 -6.23 10.59 -9.20
C PHE A 6 -7.71 10.53 -8.81
N THR A 7 -8.08 9.63 -7.91
CA THR A 7 -9.46 9.36 -7.51
C THR A 7 -9.95 10.15 -6.29
N ASP A 8 -9.23 11.17 -5.85
CA ASP A 8 -9.70 12.02 -4.72
C ASP A 8 -10.91 12.87 -5.10
N ASP A 9 -11.00 13.29 -6.35
CA ASP A 9 -12.16 13.97 -6.94
C ASP A 9 -12.80 13.04 -7.99
N LEU A 10 -13.83 12.32 -7.59
CA LEU A 10 -14.50 11.34 -8.46
C LEU A 10 -15.12 11.97 -9.72
N PRO A 11 -15.85 13.10 -9.64
CA PRO A 11 -16.37 13.77 -10.82
C PRO A 11 -15.29 14.16 -11.83
N ARG A 12 -14.17 14.70 -11.35
CA ARG A 12 -12.99 15.01 -12.17
C ARG A 12 -12.40 13.74 -12.81
N ALA A 13 -12.22 12.68 -12.03
CA ALA A 13 -11.68 11.41 -12.51
C ALA A 13 -12.55 10.81 -13.62
N GLU A 14 -13.86 10.82 -13.46
CA GLU A 14 -14.81 10.34 -14.47
C GLU A 14 -14.80 11.21 -15.74
N ALA A 15 -14.75 12.53 -15.60
CA ALA A 15 -14.67 13.44 -16.74
C ALA A 15 -13.39 13.21 -17.57
N ILE A 16 -12.24 13.10 -16.90
CA ILE A 16 -10.95 12.80 -17.54
C ILE A 16 -11.00 11.41 -18.19
N ALA A 17 -11.54 10.40 -17.51
CA ALA A 17 -11.69 9.07 -18.08
C ALA A 17 -12.47 9.08 -19.40
N ARG A 18 -13.59 9.79 -19.46
CA ARG A 18 -14.39 9.90 -20.69
C ARG A 18 -13.63 10.57 -21.84
N GLU A 19 -12.83 11.59 -21.55
CA GLU A 19 -11.98 12.22 -22.57
C GLU A 19 -10.87 11.28 -23.05
N MET A 20 -10.26 10.51 -22.14
CA MET A 20 -9.27 9.48 -22.50
C MET A 20 -9.88 8.38 -23.37
N GLY A 21 -11.13 7.99 -23.10
CA GLY A 21 -11.87 7.03 -23.92
C GLY A 21 -12.04 7.48 -25.37
N LYS A 22 -12.27 8.77 -25.64
CA LYS A 22 -12.34 9.33 -26.99
C LYS A 22 -11.01 9.22 -27.74
N LEU A 23 -9.89 9.22 -27.02
CA LEU A 23 -8.56 9.09 -27.61
C LEU A 23 -8.17 7.62 -27.88
N GLY A 24 -8.94 6.65 -27.36
CA GLY A 24 -8.65 5.23 -27.54
C GLY A 24 -7.36 4.75 -26.86
N VAL A 25 -6.87 5.46 -25.84
CA VAL A 25 -5.62 5.14 -25.14
C VAL A 25 -5.87 4.26 -23.94
N THR A 26 -4.89 3.41 -23.61
CA THR A 26 -4.86 2.63 -22.38
C THR A 26 -4.04 3.38 -21.33
N TRP A 27 -4.54 3.44 -20.10
CA TRP A 27 -3.92 4.24 -19.05
C TRP A 27 -3.96 3.58 -17.66
N SER A 28 -3.19 4.14 -16.76
CA SER A 28 -3.10 3.76 -15.35
C SER A 28 -3.03 5.00 -14.46
N CYS A 29 -3.40 4.85 -13.19
CA CYS A 29 -3.32 5.92 -12.21
C CYS A 29 -3.21 5.38 -10.79
N ASN A 30 -2.87 6.27 -9.85
CA ASN A 30 -2.96 6.02 -8.42
C ASN A 30 -4.42 6.15 -7.96
N ALA A 31 -4.84 5.29 -7.05
CA ALA A 31 -6.19 5.29 -6.49
C ALA A 31 -6.22 4.93 -5.02
N LYS A 32 -7.19 5.48 -4.29
CA LYS A 32 -7.57 4.98 -2.97
C LYS A 32 -8.42 3.72 -3.09
N ALA A 33 -8.33 2.83 -2.12
CA ALA A 33 -9.08 1.57 -2.07
C ALA A 33 -10.54 1.77 -1.61
N ASN A 34 -11.21 2.81 -2.11
CA ASN A 34 -12.59 3.16 -1.76
C ASN A 34 -13.40 3.69 -2.95
N VAL A 35 -12.86 3.59 -4.16
CA VAL A 35 -13.55 4.08 -5.36
C VAL A 35 -14.80 3.25 -5.62
N PRO A 36 -15.99 3.90 -5.81
CA PRO A 36 -17.24 3.19 -6.05
C PRO A 36 -17.24 2.38 -7.35
N TYR A 37 -18.03 1.31 -7.37
CA TYR A 37 -18.14 0.41 -8.53
C TYR A 37 -18.48 1.16 -9.84
N ASP A 38 -19.43 2.08 -9.80
CA ASP A 38 -19.86 2.79 -10.99
C ASP A 38 -18.75 3.68 -11.58
N THR A 39 -17.99 4.35 -10.72
CA THR A 39 -16.79 5.12 -11.15
C THR A 39 -15.72 4.21 -11.74
N LEU A 40 -15.43 3.07 -11.09
CA LEU A 40 -14.49 2.07 -11.62
C LEU A 40 -14.95 1.55 -12.99
N LYS A 41 -16.24 1.32 -13.17
CA LYS A 41 -16.81 0.87 -14.44
C LYS A 41 -16.62 1.92 -15.53
N ILE A 42 -16.94 3.20 -15.25
CA ILE A 42 -16.70 4.30 -16.18
C ILE A 42 -15.23 4.37 -16.59
N MET A 43 -14.31 4.33 -15.61
CA MET A 43 -12.88 4.36 -15.87
C MET A 43 -12.44 3.17 -16.75
N LYS A 44 -12.92 1.96 -16.44
CA LYS A 44 -12.61 0.74 -17.21
C LYS A 44 -13.11 0.82 -18.65
N GLU A 45 -14.35 1.24 -18.87
CA GLU A 45 -14.95 1.39 -20.19
C GLU A 45 -14.22 2.43 -21.05
N ASN A 46 -13.48 3.34 -20.41
CA ASN A 46 -12.71 4.40 -21.04
C ASN A 46 -11.18 4.18 -20.99
N GLY A 47 -10.74 2.92 -20.96
CA GLY A 47 -9.35 2.55 -21.20
C GLY A 47 -8.48 2.35 -19.93
N LEU A 48 -9.04 2.45 -18.72
CA LEU A 48 -8.28 2.12 -17.52
C LEU A 48 -7.86 0.65 -17.54
N ARG A 49 -6.56 0.40 -17.37
CA ARG A 49 -5.99 -0.95 -17.32
C ARG A 49 -5.51 -1.34 -15.94
N LEU A 50 -4.83 -0.42 -15.24
CA LEU A 50 -4.11 -0.69 -14.00
C LEU A 50 -4.34 0.42 -12.99
N LEU A 51 -4.62 0.05 -11.75
CA LEU A 51 -4.60 0.93 -10.58
C LEU A 51 -3.39 0.60 -9.70
N LEU A 52 -2.69 1.65 -9.26
CA LEU A 52 -1.70 1.58 -8.20
C LEU A 52 -2.41 1.98 -6.90
N VAL A 53 -2.47 1.06 -5.95
CA VAL A 53 -3.29 1.20 -4.74
C VAL A 53 -2.45 1.02 -3.49
N GLY A 54 -2.37 2.07 -2.67
CA GLY A 54 -1.74 2.02 -1.36
C GLY A 54 -2.68 1.41 -0.31
N TYR A 55 -2.52 0.14 -0.02
CA TYR A 55 -3.26 -0.54 1.06
C TYR A 55 -2.62 -0.32 2.43
N GLU A 56 -1.30 -0.23 2.46
CA GLU A 56 -0.40 -0.07 3.60
C GLU A 56 -0.46 -1.26 4.58
N SER A 57 -1.60 -1.53 5.19
CA SER A 57 -1.79 -2.60 6.18
C SER A 57 -3.14 -3.30 6.01
N GLY A 58 -3.21 -4.56 6.40
CA GLY A 58 -4.47 -5.32 6.55
C GLY A 58 -5.05 -5.27 7.95
N ASN A 59 -4.41 -4.57 8.88
CA ASN A 59 -4.88 -4.41 10.25
C ASN A 59 -5.51 -3.03 10.45
N GLN A 60 -6.77 -3.00 10.93
CA GLN A 60 -7.53 -1.75 11.06
C GLN A 60 -6.92 -0.80 12.08
N GLN A 61 -6.32 -1.30 13.17
CA GLN A 61 -5.68 -0.44 14.17
C GLN A 61 -4.41 0.22 13.63
N ILE A 62 -3.62 -0.51 12.86
CA ILE A 62 -2.44 0.05 12.17
C ILE A 62 -2.86 1.16 11.20
N LEU A 63 -3.89 0.94 10.39
CA LEU A 63 -4.43 1.96 9.48
C LEU A 63 -4.92 3.20 10.24
N HIS A 64 -5.51 3.01 11.41
CA HIS A 64 -5.93 4.11 12.28
C HIS A 64 -4.72 4.88 12.83
N ASN A 65 -3.69 4.18 13.29
CA ASN A 65 -2.47 4.79 13.85
C ASN A 65 -1.77 5.70 12.84
N ILE A 66 -1.76 5.33 11.56
CA ILE A 66 -1.16 6.14 10.47
C ILE A 66 -2.15 7.13 9.84
N LYS A 67 -3.36 7.24 10.38
CA LYS A 67 -4.42 8.14 9.88
C LYS A 67 -4.75 7.94 8.39
N LYS A 68 -4.67 6.70 7.91
CA LYS A 68 -4.92 6.36 6.50
C LYS A 68 -6.37 6.64 6.08
N GLY A 69 -7.32 6.62 7.00
CA GLY A 69 -8.74 6.84 6.70
C GLY A 69 -9.40 5.71 5.90
N MET A 70 -8.68 4.62 5.64
CA MET A 70 -9.17 3.44 4.93
C MET A 70 -9.75 2.42 5.93
N ARG A 71 -10.83 1.76 5.52
CA ARG A 71 -11.38 0.60 6.22
C ARG A 71 -11.04 -0.68 5.46
N VAL A 72 -10.56 -1.70 6.18
CA VAL A 72 -10.15 -2.98 5.60
C VAL A 72 -11.27 -3.61 4.76
N GLU A 73 -12.50 -3.63 5.27
CA GLU A 73 -13.65 -4.22 4.55
C GLU A 73 -14.03 -3.44 3.28
N VAL A 74 -13.89 -2.11 3.29
CA VAL A 74 -14.10 -1.28 2.10
C VAL A 74 -13.03 -1.58 1.04
N ALA A 75 -11.78 -1.74 1.47
CA ALA A 75 -10.69 -2.10 0.57
C ALA A 75 -10.87 -3.50 -0.05
N LYS A 76 -11.40 -4.47 0.69
CA LYS A 76 -11.76 -5.80 0.17
C LYS A 76 -12.82 -5.70 -0.92
N GLU A 77 -13.91 -4.98 -0.66
CA GLU A 77 -15.01 -4.82 -1.62
C GLU A 77 -14.54 -4.05 -2.87
N PHE A 78 -13.76 -2.98 -2.70
CA PHE A 78 -13.13 -2.26 -3.80
C PHE A 78 -12.30 -3.20 -4.69
N THR A 79 -11.42 -4.01 -4.09
CA THR A 79 -10.55 -4.90 -4.84
C THR A 79 -11.34 -5.99 -5.58
N LYS A 80 -12.37 -6.54 -4.94
CA LYS A 80 -13.31 -7.48 -5.57
C LYS A 80 -14.00 -6.86 -6.78
N ASN A 81 -14.42 -5.60 -6.68
CA ASN A 81 -15.02 -4.86 -7.77
C ASN A 81 -14.04 -4.64 -8.94
N CYS A 82 -12.78 -4.32 -8.65
CA CYS A 82 -11.73 -4.24 -9.66
C CYS A 82 -11.52 -5.56 -10.39
N HIS A 83 -11.45 -6.67 -9.67
CA HIS A 83 -11.34 -8.02 -10.28
C HIS A 83 -12.55 -8.33 -11.18
N LYS A 84 -13.76 -8.05 -10.71
CA LYS A 84 -14.99 -8.25 -11.48
C LYS A 84 -15.00 -7.45 -12.78
N LEU A 85 -14.45 -6.25 -12.77
CA LEU A 85 -14.34 -5.39 -13.94
C LEU A 85 -13.11 -5.66 -14.82
N GLY A 86 -12.24 -6.58 -14.42
CA GLY A 86 -10.99 -6.87 -15.13
C GLY A 86 -9.98 -5.71 -15.07
N ILE A 87 -10.01 -4.92 -14.01
CA ILE A 87 -9.02 -3.88 -13.72
C ILE A 87 -7.86 -4.54 -12.97
N LYS A 88 -6.64 -4.36 -13.46
CA LYS A 88 -5.43 -4.85 -12.79
C LYS A 88 -5.09 -3.95 -11.59
N ILE A 89 -4.49 -4.55 -10.57
CA ILE A 89 -4.07 -3.85 -9.36
C ILE A 89 -2.60 -4.15 -9.09
N HIS A 90 -1.83 -3.09 -8.87
CA HIS A 90 -0.56 -3.12 -8.17
C HIS A 90 -0.79 -2.61 -6.75
N GLY A 91 -0.70 -3.49 -5.76
CA GLY A 91 -0.90 -3.14 -4.36
C GLY A 91 0.40 -2.79 -3.65
N THR A 92 0.42 -1.72 -2.87
CA THR A 92 1.57 -1.38 -2.03
C THR A 92 1.23 -1.55 -0.56
N PHE A 93 2.18 -2.13 0.18
CA PHE A 93 2.09 -2.42 1.61
C PHE A 93 3.32 -1.88 2.33
N ILE A 94 3.17 -1.56 3.60
CA ILE A 94 4.27 -1.09 4.44
C ILE A 94 4.34 -1.96 5.69
N VAL A 95 5.53 -2.37 6.09
CA VAL A 95 5.80 -3.08 7.34
C VAL A 95 6.68 -2.23 8.26
N GLY A 96 6.56 -2.43 9.56
CA GLY A 96 7.28 -1.64 10.56
C GLY A 96 6.60 -0.32 10.91
N LEU A 97 5.30 -0.20 10.67
CA LEU A 97 4.50 0.96 11.08
C LEU A 97 4.32 1.00 12.62
N PRO A 98 4.08 2.20 13.21
CA PRO A 98 3.84 2.32 14.66
C PRO A 98 2.70 1.43 15.15
N GLY A 99 2.99 0.66 16.20
CA GLY A 99 2.03 -0.27 16.80
C GLY A 99 2.05 -1.67 16.17
N GLU A 100 2.85 -1.91 15.14
CA GLU A 100 2.95 -3.22 14.51
C GLU A 100 3.58 -4.26 15.42
N THR A 101 3.07 -5.49 15.29
CA THR A 101 3.58 -6.72 15.91
C THR A 101 3.74 -7.79 14.83
N LYS A 102 4.33 -8.92 15.19
CA LYS A 102 4.40 -10.07 14.27
C LYS A 102 3.01 -10.52 13.81
N GLU A 103 2.04 -10.50 14.72
CA GLU A 103 0.65 -10.88 14.46
C GLU A 103 0.00 -9.93 13.45
N THR A 104 0.15 -8.61 13.62
CA THR A 104 -0.44 -7.64 12.68
C THR A 104 0.22 -7.69 11.29
N ILE A 105 1.50 -8.03 11.21
CA ILE A 105 2.18 -8.30 9.93
C ILE A 105 1.57 -9.55 9.28
N GLN A 106 1.31 -10.63 10.03
CA GLN A 106 0.65 -11.81 9.49
C GLN A 106 -0.78 -11.53 9.01
N GLU A 107 -1.53 -10.68 9.74
CA GLU A 107 -2.85 -10.22 9.30
C GLU A 107 -2.76 -9.46 7.96
N THR A 108 -1.75 -8.62 7.79
CA THR A 108 -1.52 -7.89 6.53
C THR A 108 -1.16 -8.84 5.39
N ILE A 109 -0.33 -9.85 5.64
CA ILE A 109 -0.02 -10.89 4.64
C ILE A 109 -1.28 -11.68 4.27
N ALA A 110 -2.10 -12.06 5.26
CA ALA A 110 -3.36 -12.76 5.03
C ALA A 110 -4.33 -11.90 4.19
N PHE A 111 -4.47 -10.62 4.54
CA PHE A 111 -5.25 -9.66 3.79
C PHE A 111 -4.78 -9.53 2.34
N ALA A 112 -3.47 -9.38 2.10
CA ALA A 112 -2.91 -9.31 0.76
C ALA A 112 -3.22 -10.58 -0.07
N LYS A 113 -3.16 -11.75 0.55
CA LYS A 113 -3.53 -13.03 -0.09
C LYS A 113 -5.02 -13.08 -0.43
N GLU A 114 -5.88 -12.59 0.46
CA GLU A 114 -7.34 -12.56 0.28
C GLU A 114 -7.73 -11.64 -0.88
N ILE A 115 -7.24 -10.39 -0.87
CA ILE A 115 -7.57 -9.43 -1.93
C ILE A 115 -6.88 -9.72 -3.26
N ASN A 116 -5.80 -10.47 -3.22
CA ASN A 116 -5.09 -11.00 -4.39
C ASN A 116 -4.79 -9.95 -5.50
N PRO A 117 -4.05 -8.87 -5.22
CA PRO A 117 -3.62 -7.95 -6.27
C PRO A 117 -2.76 -8.70 -7.30
N HIS A 118 -2.70 -8.20 -8.55
CA HIS A 118 -1.95 -8.84 -9.63
C HIS A 118 -0.45 -8.80 -9.38
N THR A 119 0.01 -7.71 -8.82
CA THR A 119 1.38 -7.54 -8.31
C THR A 119 1.34 -6.76 -7.01
N LEU A 120 2.39 -6.88 -6.21
CA LEU A 120 2.53 -6.08 -5.00
C LEU A 120 3.97 -5.61 -4.79
N GLN A 121 4.08 -4.56 -3.99
CA GLN A 121 5.33 -4.07 -3.42
C GLN A 121 5.18 -3.96 -1.90
N VAL A 122 6.19 -4.39 -1.18
CA VAL A 122 6.30 -4.22 0.28
C VAL A 122 7.48 -3.31 0.57
N SER A 123 7.23 -2.26 1.33
CA SER A 123 8.23 -1.29 1.76
C SER A 123 8.38 -1.30 3.27
N LEU A 124 9.56 -0.91 3.74
CA LEU A 124 9.80 -0.64 5.15
C LEU A 124 9.29 0.76 5.50
N ALA A 125 8.69 0.91 6.68
CA ALA A 125 8.33 2.23 7.20
C ALA A 125 9.60 3.07 7.37
N ALA A 126 9.66 4.22 6.71
CA ALA A 126 10.82 5.11 6.70
C ALA A 126 10.49 6.46 7.36
N PRO A 127 11.12 6.77 8.50
CA PRO A 127 10.91 8.01 9.24
C PRO A 127 11.72 9.16 8.61
N TYR A 128 11.26 9.66 7.46
CA TYR A 128 11.93 10.79 6.81
C TYR A 128 11.86 12.06 7.67
N PRO A 129 12.94 12.85 7.77
CA PRO A 129 12.96 14.11 8.48
C PRO A 129 11.79 15.03 8.11
N GLY A 130 11.14 15.62 9.11
CA GLY A 130 9.98 16.49 8.92
C GLY A 130 8.62 15.76 8.90
N THR A 131 8.59 14.46 8.87
CA THR A 131 7.33 13.68 8.94
C THR A 131 6.87 13.46 10.39
N ALA A 132 5.55 13.22 10.55
CA ALA A 132 4.99 12.84 11.85
C ALA A 132 5.62 11.55 12.40
N LEU A 133 5.91 10.58 11.53
CA LEU A 133 6.58 9.34 11.89
C LEU A 133 7.99 9.59 12.45
N HIS A 134 8.77 10.48 11.81
CA HIS A 134 10.10 10.84 12.30
C HIS A 134 10.05 11.47 13.69
N LYS A 135 9.13 12.41 13.91
CA LYS A 135 8.92 13.04 15.21
C LYS A 135 8.58 11.98 16.27
N GLN A 136 7.62 11.14 16.00
CA GLN A 136 7.18 10.09 16.93
C GLN A 136 8.30 9.09 17.22
N ALA A 137 9.05 8.69 16.20
CA ALA A 137 10.17 7.74 16.34
C ALA A 137 11.32 8.35 17.19
N THR A 138 11.61 9.65 17.01
CA THR A 138 12.59 10.36 17.80
C THR A 138 12.16 10.47 19.27
N GLU A 139 10.92 10.85 19.53
CA GLU A 139 10.38 11.02 20.88
C GLU A 139 10.31 9.71 21.66
N ASN A 140 10.11 8.58 20.98
CA ASN A 140 9.99 7.26 21.62
C ASN A 140 11.29 6.41 21.54
N GLY A 141 12.37 6.92 20.94
CA GLY A 141 13.62 6.19 20.82
C GLY A 141 13.54 4.98 19.88
N TRP A 142 12.70 5.03 18.85
CA TRP A 142 12.51 3.94 17.89
C TRP A 142 13.47 3.98 16.70
N LEU A 143 14.21 5.06 16.54
CA LEU A 143 15.22 5.18 15.48
C LEU A 143 16.40 4.22 15.77
N ASN A 144 16.77 3.46 14.75
CA ASN A 144 18.03 2.73 14.79
C ASN A 144 19.16 3.73 14.60
N VAL A 145 20.03 3.91 15.61
CA VAL A 145 21.10 4.92 15.62
C VAL A 145 22.14 4.67 14.52
N ASP A 146 22.29 3.41 14.11
CA ASP A 146 23.22 3.01 13.04
C ASP A 146 22.63 3.24 11.63
N ALA A 147 21.35 3.58 11.55
CA ALA A 147 20.63 3.83 10.29
C ALA A 147 20.54 5.33 9.98
N ALA A 148 21.63 6.06 10.06
CA ALA A 148 21.72 7.44 9.56
C ALA A 148 21.45 7.51 8.04
N GLU A 149 21.63 6.39 7.34
CA GLU A 149 21.34 6.19 5.93
C GLU A 149 20.16 5.24 5.78
N LEU A 150 19.16 5.64 5.00
CA LEU A 150 17.97 4.81 4.73
C LEU A 150 18.22 3.75 3.64
N ILE A 151 19.41 3.76 3.06
CA ILE A 151 19.85 2.87 1.99
C ILE A 151 21.29 2.46 2.32
N ASP A 152 21.59 1.17 2.22
CA ASP A 152 22.94 0.67 2.39
C ASP A 152 23.85 0.97 1.19
N GLU A 153 25.15 0.61 1.29
CA GLU A 153 26.14 0.79 0.24
C GLU A 153 25.80 0.11 -1.10
N ASN A 154 24.86 -0.87 -1.09
CA ASN A 154 24.38 -1.60 -2.25
C ASN A 154 23.07 -1.05 -2.78
N GLY A 155 22.54 0.05 -2.21
CA GLY A 155 21.26 0.64 -2.61
C GLY A 155 20.04 -0.08 -2.04
N VAL A 156 20.22 -0.96 -1.05
CA VAL A 156 19.14 -1.71 -0.40
C VAL A 156 18.60 -0.90 0.77
N GLN A 157 17.27 -0.77 0.83
CA GLN A 157 16.61 -0.11 1.96
C GLN A 157 16.84 -0.90 3.25
N ILE A 158 17.32 -0.23 4.28
CA ILE A 158 17.50 -0.79 5.62
C ILE A 158 16.29 -0.46 6.50
N ALA A 159 16.01 -1.32 7.50
CA ALA A 159 14.93 -1.06 8.46
C ALA A 159 15.38 0.01 9.47
N PRO A 160 14.90 1.25 9.34
CA PRO A 160 15.39 2.37 10.15
C PRO A 160 14.71 2.44 11.52
N LEU A 161 13.65 1.63 11.72
CA LEU A 161 12.88 1.59 12.96
C LEU A 161 13.05 0.27 13.70
N HIS A 162 12.99 0.35 15.01
CA HIS A 162 12.82 -0.80 15.91
C HIS A 162 11.83 -0.44 17.00
N TYR A 163 11.15 -1.45 17.53
CA TYR A 163 10.22 -1.30 18.65
C TYR A 163 10.65 -2.22 19.78
N PRO A 164 10.28 -1.98 21.05
CA PRO A 164 10.65 -2.86 22.18
C PRO A 164 10.26 -4.33 21.98
N HIS A 165 9.20 -4.58 21.21
CA HIS A 165 8.62 -5.89 20.95
C HIS A 165 8.81 -6.39 19.51
N LEU A 166 9.44 -5.59 18.65
CA LEU A 166 9.69 -5.93 17.24
C LEU A 166 10.99 -5.28 16.77
N SER A 167 12.05 -6.08 16.64
CA SER A 167 13.37 -5.61 16.25
C SER A 167 13.42 -5.18 14.77
N HIS A 168 14.42 -4.36 14.42
CA HIS A 168 14.67 -3.99 13.02
C HIS A 168 14.94 -5.21 12.12
N THR A 169 15.62 -6.24 12.64
CA THR A 169 15.85 -7.49 11.91
C THR A 169 14.55 -8.22 11.62
N GLU A 170 13.66 -8.34 12.60
CA GLU A 170 12.34 -8.96 12.42
C GLU A 170 11.46 -8.20 11.43
N ILE A 171 11.53 -6.87 11.45
CA ILE A 171 10.83 -6.02 10.45
C ILE A 171 11.39 -6.28 9.06
N PHE A 172 12.71 -6.32 8.91
CA PHE A 172 13.36 -6.56 7.63
C PHE A 172 13.04 -7.95 7.07
N GLU A 173 13.16 -8.99 7.88
CA GLU A 173 12.85 -10.38 7.50
C GLU A 173 11.38 -10.56 7.10
N SER A 174 10.47 -9.78 7.69
CA SER A 174 9.05 -9.84 7.36
C SER A 174 8.75 -9.44 5.91
N VAL A 175 9.61 -8.64 5.27
CA VAL A 175 9.47 -8.29 3.84
C VAL A 175 9.65 -9.52 2.96
N GLU A 176 10.71 -10.29 3.20
CA GLU A 176 10.94 -11.54 2.47
C GLU A 176 9.84 -12.56 2.73
N GLU A 177 9.42 -12.69 3.98
CA GLU A 177 8.32 -13.58 4.36
C GLU A 177 7.02 -13.18 3.65
N PHE A 178 6.74 -11.87 3.53
CA PHE A 178 5.56 -11.36 2.83
C PHE A 178 5.57 -11.81 1.36
N TYR A 179 6.66 -11.57 0.64
CA TYR A 179 6.80 -11.98 -0.76
C TYR A 179 6.69 -13.50 -0.90
N ARG A 180 7.37 -14.24 -0.07
CA ARG A 180 7.33 -15.72 -0.09
C ARG A 180 5.91 -16.23 0.12
N LYS A 181 5.21 -15.77 1.14
CA LYS A 181 3.84 -16.21 1.44
C LYS A 181 2.81 -15.75 0.41
N PHE A 182 3.06 -14.64 -0.25
CA PHE A 182 2.15 -14.15 -1.30
C PHE A 182 2.34 -14.89 -2.61
N TYR A 183 3.55 -15.01 -3.11
CA TYR A 183 3.80 -15.56 -4.45
C TYR A 183 3.90 -17.11 -4.46
N PHE A 184 4.40 -17.74 -3.41
CA PHE A 184 4.54 -19.18 -3.31
C PHE A 184 3.40 -19.81 -2.49
N ARG A 185 2.17 -19.65 -2.99
CA ARG A 185 0.95 -20.17 -2.35
C ARG A 185 0.76 -21.66 -2.66
N GLY A 186 1.44 -22.54 -1.97
CA GLY A 186 1.25 -23.97 -2.19
C GLY A 186 2.49 -24.84 -1.98
N SER A 187 3.55 -24.26 -1.45
CA SER A 187 4.73 -25.04 -0.98
C SER A 187 4.71 -25.20 0.53
#